data_c6be8a12300b08ed530047b6b018a2e9
#
_entry.id   c6be8a12300b08ed530047b6b018a2e9
#
_cell.length_a   1.000
_cell.length_b   1.000
_cell.length_c   1.000
_cell.angle_alpha   90.00
_cell.angle_beta   90.00
_cell.angle_gamma   90.00
#
_symmetry.space_group_name_H-M   'P 1'
#
loop_
_entity.id
_entity.type
_entity.pdbx_description
1 polymer ?
#
loop_
_entity_poly.entity_id
_entity_poly.type
_entity_poly.pdbx_seq_one_letter_code
_entity_poly.pdbx_strand_id
1 'polypeptide(L)'
;MYKSLCCIGILTLSTLTFADSDFEKELRTSCSKVKSYANNGKKFYDQKHYQQAIAQFKQQAAWSSFCEMNRDEAKTSFSEQAITTAFNNVGLSYSKLGKPQWARAWFSVYPDAKSSQFNLKQLPPPKKDTELAGTYVQHAGFGAWSTLKIVKQQQHYAIEYEGLYMGLRSLIYGPNLGGFNTTMPLNKTQAQYRSEDCKIDISLGFDAKLG
;
A
#
# COMPACT_ATOMS: atom_id res chain seq x y z
N MET A 1 57.66 39.36 -12.93
CA MET A 1 57.69 37.93 -13.24
C MET A 1 57.10 37.17 -12.08
N TYR A 2 55.82 36.83 -12.17
CA TYR A 2 55.18 35.89 -11.23
C TYR A 2 54.33 34.91 -12.06
N LYS A 3 54.78 33.69 -12.10
CA LYS A 3 54.02 32.59 -12.71
C LYS A 3 53.03 32.07 -11.67
N SER A 4 51.75 32.21 -11.92
CA SER A 4 50.69 31.60 -11.13
C SER A 4 50.37 30.23 -11.71
N LEU A 5 50.63 29.16 -10.96
CA LEU A 5 50.21 27.81 -11.30
C LEU A 5 48.72 27.65 -10.95
N CYS A 6 47.93 27.43 -11.98
CA CYS A 6 46.53 27.02 -11.81
C CYS A 6 46.46 25.51 -11.59
N CYS A 7 46.33 25.06 -10.35
CA CYS A 7 45.93 23.68 -10.05
C CYS A 7 44.41 23.58 -10.23
N ILE A 8 43.97 23.06 -11.36
CA ILE A 8 42.60 22.65 -11.57
C ILE A 8 42.44 21.29 -10.88
N GLY A 9 41.80 21.32 -9.73
CA GLY A 9 41.41 20.13 -9.02
C GLY A 9 40.31 19.39 -9.76
N ILE A 10 40.62 18.26 -10.36
CA ILE A 10 39.64 17.27 -10.81
C ILE A 10 39.23 16.48 -9.54
N LEU A 11 38.18 16.91 -8.92
CA LEU A 11 37.56 16.17 -7.80
C LEU A 11 36.06 15.99 -8.09
N THR A 12 35.66 14.73 -7.97
CA THR A 12 34.27 14.28 -7.68
C THR A 12 33.34 14.03 -8.86
N LEU A 13 33.66 13.02 -9.67
CA LEU A 13 32.62 12.31 -10.42
C LEU A 13 32.42 10.83 -9.98
N SER A 14 33.12 10.40 -8.95
CA SER A 14 33.10 8.97 -8.53
C SER A 14 32.04 8.60 -7.47
N THR A 15 31.36 9.57 -6.87
CA THR A 15 30.43 9.30 -5.78
C THR A 15 28.99 8.97 -6.22
N LEU A 16 28.61 9.39 -7.44
CA LEU A 16 27.26 9.12 -7.95
C LEU A 16 27.09 7.67 -8.46
N THR A 17 28.17 7.09 -9.02
CA THR A 17 28.13 5.72 -9.56
C THR A 17 28.06 4.64 -8.48
N PHE A 18 28.60 4.90 -7.28
CA PHE A 18 28.52 3.94 -6.16
C PHE A 18 27.12 3.89 -5.55
N ALA A 19 26.43 5.03 -5.45
CA ALA A 19 25.08 5.09 -4.91
C ALA A 19 24.06 4.35 -5.83
N ASP A 20 24.22 4.49 -7.15
CA ASP A 20 23.34 3.81 -8.10
C ASP A 20 23.53 2.28 -8.06
N SER A 21 24.77 1.80 -7.96
CA SER A 21 25.06 0.37 -7.91
C SER A 21 24.54 -0.31 -6.61
N ASP A 22 24.60 0.39 -5.49
CA ASP A 22 24.10 -0.10 -4.22
C ASP A 22 22.56 -0.13 -4.21
N PHE A 23 21.94 0.91 -4.74
CA PHE A 23 20.48 0.95 -4.91
C PHE A 23 19.96 -0.23 -5.74
N GLU A 24 20.53 -0.44 -6.93
CA GLU A 24 20.13 -1.55 -7.79
C GLU A 24 20.30 -2.92 -7.12
N LYS A 25 21.37 -3.12 -6.38
CA LYS A 25 21.64 -4.36 -5.65
C LYS A 25 20.57 -4.59 -4.56
N GLU A 26 20.27 -3.58 -3.77
CA GLU A 26 19.24 -3.65 -2.73
C GLU A 26 17.85 -3.85 -3.33
N LEU A 27 17.55 -3.18 -4.45
CA LEU A 27 16.31 -3.37 -5.19
C LEU A 27 16.15 -4.81 -5.65
N ARG A 28 17.17 -5.37 -6.31
CA ARG A 28 17.17 -6.78 -6.78
C ARG A 28 16.99 -7.74 -5.63
N THR A 29 17.69 -7.52 -4.51
CA THR A 29 17.57 -8.33 -3.30
C THR A 29 16.14 -8.30 -2.75
N SER A 30 15.54 -7.13 -2.68
CA SER A 30 14.17 -6.97 -2.19
C SER A 30 13.13 -7.56 -3.13
N CYS A 31 13.30 -7.38 -4.44
CA CYS A 31 12.40 -7.94 -5.45
C CYS A 31 12.45 -9.48 -5.49
N SER A 32 13.61 -10.09 -5.19
CA SER A 32 13.73 -11.55 -5.09
C SER A 32 12.87 -12.16 -3.97
N LYS A 33 12.51 -11.37 -2.93
CA LYS A 33 11.70 -11.81 -1.79
C LYS A 33 10.20 -11.89 -2.10
N VAL A 34 9.73 -11.30 -3.21
CA VAL A 34 8.29 -11.27 -3.57
C VAL A 34 7.68 -12.67 -3.61
N LYS A 35 8.39 -13.63 -4.19
CA LYS A 35 7.96 -15.04 -4.21
C LYS A 35 7.86 -15.64 -2.82
N SER A 36 8.76 -15.27 -1.91
CA SER A 36 8.72 -15.72 -0.52
C SER A 36 7.49 -15.19 0.21
N TYR A 37 7.15 -13.92 0.03
CA TYR A 37 5.92 -13.34 0.58
C TYR A 37 4.67 -14.05 0.07
N ALA A 38 4.60 -14.35 -1.24
CA ALA A 38 3.52 -15.11 -1.83
C ALA A 38 3.37 -16.50 -1.19
N ASN A 39 4.47 -17.24 -1.08
CA ASN A 39 4.49 -18.59 -0.51
C ASN A 39 4.11 -18.61 0.97
N ASN A 40 4.66 -17.68 1.75
CA ASN A 40 4.34 -17.54 3.17
C ASN A 40 2.86 -17.13 3.36
N GLY A 41 2.39 -16.19 2.56
CA GLY A 41 0.98 -15.78 2.57
C GLY A 41 0.04 -16.97 2.28
N LYS A 42 0.36 -17.75 1.25
CA LYS A 42 -0.41 -18.96 0.92
C LYS A 42 -0.36 -19.98 2.05
N LYS A 43 0.81 -20.25 2.63
CA LYS A 43 0.97 -21.16 3.77
C LYS A 43 0.07 -20.75 4.93
N PHE A 44 0.11 -19.49 5.35
CA PHE A 44 -0.74 -18.98 6.42
C PHE A 44 -2.23 -19.03 6.06
N TYR A 45 -2.59 -18.75 4.81
CA TYR A 45 -3.96 -18.84 4.35
C TYR A 45 -4.50 -20.27 4.43
N ASP A 46 -3.73 -21.26 3.96
CA ASP A 46 -4.10 -22.68 4.02
C ASP A 46 -4.25 -23.19 5.46
N GLN A 47 -3.44 -22.63 6.38
CA GLN A 47 -3.52 -22.88 7.82
C GLN A 47 -4.62 -22.10 8.52
N LYS A 48 -5.43 -21.31 7.80
CA LYS A 48 -6.48 -20.41 8.32
C LYS A 48 -5.96 -19.29 9.22
N HIS A 49 -4.68 -19.01 9.20
CA HIS A 49 -4.05 -17.89 9.90
C HIS A 49 -4.17 -16.61 9.05
N TYR A 50 -5.41 -16.19 8.78
CA TYR A 50 -5.72 -15.16 7.78
C TYR A 50 -5.09 -13.80 8.08
N GLN A 51 -4.89 -13.44 9.36
CA GLN A 51 -4.22 -12.18 9.70
C GLN A 51 -2.74 -12.17 9.29
N GLN A 52 -2.03 -13.29 9.50
CA GLN A 52 -0.65 -13.43 9.03
C GLN A 52 -0.58 -13.52 7.51
N ALA A 53 -1.57 -14.18 6.88
CA ALA A 53 -1.67 -14.22 5.43
C ALA A 53 -1.83 -12.81 4.83
N ILE A 54 -2.69 -11.96 5.41
CA ILE A 54 -2.86 -10.55 5.03
C ILE A 54 -1.53 -9.81 5.08
N ALA A 55 -0.78 -9.93 6.16
CA ALA A 55 0.51 -9.24 6.31
C ALA A 55 1.48 -9.63 5.18
N GLN A 56 1.59 -10.93 4.86
CA GLN A 56 2.47 -11.41 3.80
C GLN A 56 1.99 -11.00 2.40
N PHE A 57 0.69 -11.11 2.12
CA PHE A 57 0.14 -10.72 0.83
C PHE A 57 0.20 -9.21 0.59
N LYS A 58 0.09 -8.38 1.63
CA LYS A 58 0.33 -6.93 1.54
C LYS A 58 1.77 -6.63 1.13
N GLN A 59 2.75 -7.33 1.71
CA GLN A 59 4.16 -7.23 1.30
C GLN A 59 4.34 -7.66 -0.16
N GLN A 60 3.73 -8.79 -0.57
CA GLN A 60 3.74 -9.24 -1.95
C GLN A 60 3.17 -8.18 -2.89
N ALA A 61 2.01 -7.62 -2.58
CA ALA A 61 1.33 -6.61 -3.41
C ALA A 61 2.19 -5.34 -3.58
N ALA A 62 2.72 -4.83 -2.47
CA ALA A 62 3.57 -3.64 -2.47
C ALA A 62 4.85 -3.86 -3.28
N TRP A 63 5.60 -4.91 -2.98
CA TRP A 63 6.86 -5.17 -3.64
C TRP A 63 6.71 -5.57 -5.11
N SER A 64 5.69 -6.36 -5.49
CA SER A 64 5.48 -6.70 -6.90
C SER A 64 5.18 -5.46 -7.75
N SER A 65 4.36 -4.53 -7.24
CA SER A 65 4.07 -3.27 -7.92
C SER A 65 5.33 -2.37 -8.02
N PHE A 66 6.07 -2.23 -6.94
CA PHE A 66 7.29 -1.40 -6.91
C PHE A 66 8.37 -1.97 -7.83
N CYS A 67 8.58 -3.29 -7.81
CA CYS A 67 9.58 -3.94 -8.65
C CYS A 67 9.22 -3.88 -10.14
N GLU A 68 7.94 -3.97 -10.50
CA GLU A 68 7.51 -3.83 -11.88
C GLU A 68 7.77 -2.41 -12.41
N MET A 69 7.55 -1.40 -11.58
CA MET A 69 7.83 -0.01 -11.96
C MET A 69 9.32 0.28 -12.14
N ASN A 70 10.19 -0.47 -11.47
CA ASN A 70 11.64 -0.36 -11.54
C ASN A 70 12.23 -1.64 -12.16
N ARG A 71 11.54 -2.25 -13.11
CA ARG A 71 11.90 -3.57 -13.66
C ARG A 71 13.27 -3.63 -14.30
N ASP A 72 13.70 -2.52 -14.90
CA ASP A 72 14.98 -2.45 -15.59
C ASP A 72 16.16 -2.47 -14.61
N GLU A 73 16.03 -1.78 -13.47
CA GLU A 73 17.02 -1.77 -12.39
C GLU A 73 16.90 -3.04 -11.53
N ALA A 74 15.67 -3.48 -11.28
CA ALA A 74 15.39 -4.71 -10.53
C ALA A 74 15.83 -5.98 -11.26
N LYS A 75 15.99 -5.92 -12.60
CA LYS A 75 16.20 -7.09 -13.48
C LYS A 75 15.16 -8.18 -13.26
N THR A 76 13.94 -7.75 -12.97
CA THR A 76 12.80 -8.61 -12.67
C THR A 76 11.53 -7.90 -13.12
N SER A 77 10.55 -8.66 -13.63
CA SER A 77 9.25 -8.12 -13.99
C SER A 77 8.13 -8.97 -13.40
N PHE A 78 7.01 -8.32 -13.17
CA PHE A 78 5.79 -8.97 -12.71
C PHE A 78 4.66 -8.65 -13.67
N SER A 79 3.99 -9.68 -14.18
CA SER A 79 2.81 -9.46 -15.01
C SER A 79 1.71 -8.77 -14.22
N GLU A 80 0.87 -8.01 -14.91
CA GLU A 80 -0.34 -7.39 -14.30
C GLU A 80 -1.19 -8.43 -13.56
N GLN A 81 -1.32 -9.63 -14.11
CA GLN A 81 -2.02 -10.73 -13.46
C GLN A 81 -1.36 -11.14 -12.14
N ALA A 82 -0.03 -11.19 -12.06
CA ALA A 82 0.67 -11.53 -10.83
C ALA A 82 0.45 -10.45 -9.74
N ILE A 83 0.51 -9.18 -10.12
CA ILE A 83 0.23 -8.05 -9.24
C ILE A 83 -1.22 -8.10 -8.77
N THR A 84 -2.18 -8.19 -9.68
CA THR A 84 -3.60 -8.30 -9.36
C THR A 84 -3.90 -9.48 -8.43
N THR A 85 -3.24 -10.63 -8.65
CA THR A 85 -3.37 -11.79 -7.78
C THR A 85 -2.93 -11.48 -6.36
N ALA A 86 -1.85 -10.73 -6.17
CA ALA A 86 -1.38 -10.35 -4.84
C ALA A 86 -2.43 -9.49 -4.09
N PHE A 87 -3.04 -8.51 -4.76
CA PHE A 87 -4.12 -7.70 -4.20
C PHE A 87 -5.37 -8.54 -3.89
N ASN A 88 -5.75 -9.43 -4.81
CA ASN A 88 -6.89 -10.33 -4.59
C ASN A 88 -6.67 -11.28 -3.40
N ASN A 89 -5.46 -11.76 -3.19
CA ASN A 89 -5.15 -12.62 -2.04
C ASN A 89 -5.32 -11.90 -0.70
N VAL A 90 -5.04 -10.59 -0.63
CA VAL A 90 -5.37 -9.77 0.54
C VAL A 90 -6.88 -9.73 0.74
N GLY A 91 -7.64 -9.43 -0.32
CA GLY A 91 -9.10 -9.39 -0.28
C GLY A 91 -9.73 -10.73 0.13
N LEU A 92 -9.24 -11.85 -0.43
CA LEU A 92 -9.69 -13.20 -0.05
C LEU A 92 -9.45 -13.47 1.44
N SER A 93 -8.31 -13.08 1.96
CA SER A 93 -7.98 -13.26 3.38
C SER A 93 -8.89 -12.43 4.29
N TYR A 94 -9.22 -11.19 3.91
CA TYR A 94 -10.21 -10.39 4.61
C TYR A 94 -11.63 -10.99 4.54
N SER A 95 -12.01 -11.54 3.38
CA SER A 95 -13.30 -12.24 3.23
C SER A 95 -13.39 -13.42 4.20
N LYS A 96 -12.32 -14.22 4.33
CA LYS A 96 -12.27 -15.35 5.28
C LYS A 96 -12.30 -14.92 6.75
N LEU A 97 -11.87 -13.69 7.06
CA LEU A 97 -12.01 -13.08 8.38
C LEU A 97 -13.41 -12.50 8.65
N GLY A 98 -14.36 -12.65 7.72
CA GLY A 98 -15.69 -12.07 7.87
C GLY A 98 -15.71 -10.54 7.74
N LYS A 99 -14.73 -9.95 7.03
CA LYS A 99 -14.60 -8.51 6.78
C LYS A 99 -14.89 -8.16 5.31
N PRO A 100 -16.15 -8.33 4.83
CA PRO A 100 -16.46 -8.22 3.39
C PRO A 100 -16.22 -6.81 2.82
N GLN A 101 -16.34 -5.76 3.63
CA GLN A 101 -16.08 -4.39 3.17
C GLN A 101 -14.59 -4.19 2.86
N TRP A 102 -13.69 -4.69 3.72
CA TRP A 102 -12.27 -4.71 3.47
C TRP A 102 -11.91 -5.56 2.24
N ALA A 103 -12.52 -6.74 2.13
CA ALA A 103 -12.34 -7.59 0.95
C ALA A 103 -12.75 -6.86 -0.33
N ARG A 104 -13.90 -6.21 -0.33
CA ARG A 104 -14.40 -5.42 -1.45
C ARG A 104 -13.40 -4.33 -1.85
N ALA A 105 -12.92 -3.57 -0.89
CA ALA A 105 -11.94 -2.51 -1.14
C ALA A 105 -10.69 -3.03 -1.86
N TRP A 106 -10.13 -4.16 -1.40
CA TRP A 106 -8.95 -4.77 -2.02
C TRP A 106 -9.23 -5.34 -3.42
N PHE A 107 -10.39 -5.95 -3.65
CA PHE A 107 -10.77 -6.41 -5.00
C PHE A 107 -11.02 -5.25 -5.97
N SER A 108 -11.43 -4.09 -5.47
CA SER A 108 -11.71 -2.91 -6.29
C SER A 108 -10.46 -2.12 -6.72
N VAL A 109 -9.26 -2.50 -6.25
CA VAL A 109 -8.01 -1.84 -6.71
C VAL A 109 -7.76 -2.08 -8.20
N TYR A 110 -8.12 -3.27 -8.72
CA TYR A 110 -8.06 -3.62 -10.13
C TYR A 110 -9.45 -4.10 -10.59
N PRO A 111 -10.43 -3.20 -10.76
CA PRO A 111 -11.83 -3.56 -10.95
C PRO A 111 -12.10 -4.28 -12.28
N ASP A 112 -11.27 -4.03 -13.30
CA ASP A 112 -11.43 -4.64 -14.62
C ASP A 112 -10.84 -6.05 -14.74
N ALA A 113 -10.05 -6.46 -13.75
CA ALA A 113 -9.47 -7.79 -13.74
C ALA A 113 -10.54 -8.87 -13.51
N LYS A 114 -10.56 -9.91 -14.35
CA LYS A 114 -11.54 -11.01 -14.26
C LYS A 114 -11.60 -11.65 -12.87
N SER A 115 -10.46 -11.83 -12.22
CA SER A 115 -10.37 -12.38 -10.86
C SER A 115 -11.01 -11.45 -9.82
N SER A 116 -10.79 -10.15 -9.94
CA SER A 116 -11.41 -9.15 -9.07
C SER A 116 -12.93 -9.13 -9.24
N GLN A 117 -13.40 -9.10 -10.48
CA GLN A 117 -14.84 -9.14 -10.79
C GLN A 117 -15.50 -10.42 -10.24
N PHE A 118 -14.85 -11.57 -10.42
CA PHE A 118 -15.33 -12.84 -9.86
C PHE A 118 -15.45 -12.76 -8.33
N ASN A 119 -14.39 -12.30 -7.66
CA ASN A 119 -14.36 -12.21 -6.20
C ASN A 119 -15.38 -11.19 -5.65
N LEU A 120 -15.56 -10.05 -6.32
CA LEU A 120 -16.57 -9.04 -5.95
C LEU A 120 -17.99 -9.61 -5.97
N LYS A 121 -18.30 -10.46 -6.95
CA LYS A 121 -19.62 -11.12 -7.06
C LYS A 121 -19.89 -12.13 -5.93
N GLN A 122 -18.84 -12.66 -5.28
CA GLN A 122 -18.99 -13.60 -4.16
C GLN A 122 -19.25 -12.89 -2.82
N LEU A 123 -19.04 -11.57 -2.76
CA LEU A 123 -19.28 -10.82 -1.54
C LEU A 123 -20.76 -10.48 -1.36
N PRO A 124 -21.24 -10.38 -0.11
CA PRO A 124 -22.55 -9.78 0.14
C PRO A 124 -22.67 -8.41 -0.54
N PRO A 125 -23.88 -8.01 -0.97
CA PRO A 125 -24.05 -6.68 -1.55
C PRO A 125 -23.55 -5.60 -0.59
N PRO A 126 -22.98 -4.49 -1.10
CA PRO A 126 -22.59 -3.39 -0.23
C PRO A 126 -23.84 -2.88 0.49
N LYS A 127 -23.70 -2.56 1.76
CA LYS A 127 -24.76 -1.84 2.45
C LYS A 127 -24.95 -0.52 1.72
N LYS A 128 -26.18 -0.22 1.32
CA LYS A 128 -26.56 1.12 0.86
C LYS A 128 -26.52 2.04 2.07
N ASP A 129 -25.39 2.67 2.27
CA ASP A 129 -25.22 3.63 3.34
C ASP A 129 -25.23 5.01 2.70
N THR A 130 -26.21 5.83 3.05
CA THR A 130 -26.27 7.25 2.68
C THR A 130 -25.35 8.09 3.58
N GLU A 131 -24.62 7.45 4.47
CA GLU A 131 -23.76 8.05 5.47
C GLU A 131 -22.28 7.87 5.11
N LEU A 132 -21.41 8.62 5.81
CA LEU A 132 -19.95 8.55 5.64
C LEU A 132 -19.34 7.20 6.04
N ALA A 133 -20.13 6.31 6.67
CA ALA A 133 -19.65 4.98 7.06
C ALA A 133 -19.29 4.14 5.84
N GLY A 134 -18.11 3.55 5.86
CA GLY A 134 -17.62 2.73 4.73
C GLY A 134 -16.13 2.42 4.85
N THR A 135 -15.63 1.69 3.86
CA THR A 135 -14.20 1.42 3.72
C THR A 135 -13.73 2.00 2.38
N TYR A 136 -12.82 2.94 2.46
CA TYR A 136 -12.26 3.66 1.34
C TYR A 136 -10.84 3.18 1.10
N VAL A 137 -10.47 2.91 -0.14
CA VAL A 137 -9.12 2.49 -0.51
C VAL A 137 -8.58 3.43 -1.57
N GLN A 138 -7.36 3.86 -1.36
CA GLN A 138 -6.59 4.59 -2.34
C GLN A 138 -5.34 3.78 -2.72
N HIS A 139 -5.14 3.58 -4.01
CA HIS A 139 -3.89 3.07 -4.55
C HIS A 139 -3.13 4.25 -5.19
N ALA A 140 -1.99 4.58 -4.62
CA ALA A 140 -1.20 5.75 -5.05
C ALA A 140 -0.09 5.40 -6.06
N GLY A 141 -0.08 4.18 -6.61
CA GLY A 141 1.02 3.69 -7.44
C GLY A 141 2.26 3.33 -6.60
N PHE A 142 3.35 2.97 -7.25
CA PHE A 142 4.64 2.60 -6.60
C PHE A 142 4.51 1.61 -5.42
N GLY A 143 3.47 0.77 -5.41
CA GLY A 143 3.19 -0.11 -4.28
C GLY A 143 2.62 0.60 -3.04
N ALA A 144 2.37 1.90 -3.11
CA ALA A 144 1.71 2.62 -2.03
C ALA A 144 0.19 2.40 -2.06
N TRP A 145 -0.39 2.18 -0.90
CA TRP A 145 -1.83 2.09 -0.74
C TRP A 145 -2.25 2.62 0.63
N SER A 146 -3.48 3.03 0.75
CA SER A 146 -4.09 3.39 2.02
C SER A 146 -5.52 2.91 2.11
N THR A 147 -5.95 2.63 3.32
CA THR A 147 -7.32 2.22 3.64
C THR A 147 -7.84 3.09 4.76
N LEU A 148 -8.99 3.69 4.57
CA LEU A 148 -9.71 4.47 5.57
C LEU A 148 -11.03 3.75 5.84
N LYS A 149 -11.24 3.31 7.08
CA LYS A 149 -12.48 2.70 7.52
C LYS A 149 -13.22 3.63 8.46
N ILE A 150 -14.44 3.91 8.14
CA ILE A 150 -15.33 4.77 8.94
C ILE A 150 -16.50 3.92 9.42
N VAL A 151 -16.68 3.85 10.73
CA VAL A 151 -17.78 3.10 11.36
C VAL A 151 -18.62 4.06 12.18
N LYS A 152 -19.92 4.13 11.87
CA LYS A 152 -20.86 4.89 12.69
C LYS A 152 -21.06 4.20 14.03
N GLN A 153 -20.90 4.94 15.08
CA GLN A 153 -21.23 4.57 16.45
C GLN A 153 -22.38 5.46 16.96
N GLN A 154 -22.83 5.26 18.20
CA GLN A 154 -24.03 5.95 18.71
C GLN A 154 -23.93 7.48 18.63
N GLN A 155 -22.77 8.08 18.92
CA GLN A 155 -22.59 9.54 19.01
C GLN A 155 -21.48 10.08 18.10
N HIS A 156 -20.72 9.21 17.42
CA HIS A 156 -19.60 9.61 16.59
C HIS A 156 -19.30 8.57 15.50
N TYR A 157 -18.46 8.94 14.55
CA TYR A 157 -17.78 8.00 13.67
C TYR A 157 -16.44 7.59 14.28
N ALA A 158 -16.16 6.29 14.34
CA ALA A 158 -14.82 5.77 14.55
C ALA A 158 -14.11 5.69 13.20
N ILE A 159 -12.90 6.22 13.13
CA ILE A 159 -12.08 6.29 11.91
C ILE A 159 -10.80 5.51 12.17
N GLU A 160 -10.55 4.50 11.35
CA GLU A 160 -9.33 3.70 11.33
C GLU A 160 -8.63 3.90 9.98
N TYR A 161 -7.40 4.35 10.02
CA TYR A 161 -6.56 4.52 8.83
C TYR A 161 -5.39 3.55 8.87
N GLU A 162 -5.09 2.94 7.74
CA GLU A 162 -3.92 2.10 7.52
C GLU A 162 -3.31 2.45 6.16
N GLY A 163 -2.02 2.73 6.12
CA GLY A 163 -1.31 3.04 4.89
C GLY A 163 0.00 2.29 4.77
N LEU A 164 0.38 1.99 3.54
CA LEU A 164 1.67 1.45 3.17
C LEU A 164 2.30 2.37 2.13
N TYR A 165 3.51 2.79 2.40
CA TYR A 165 4.29 3.62 1.48
C TYR A 165 5.61 2.95 1.15
N MET A 166 5.90 2.87 -0.15
CA MET A 166 7.18 2.40 -0.69
C MET A 166 8.02 3.61 -1.13
N GLY A 167 9.19 3.77 -0.56
CA GLY A 167 10.16 4.80 -0.90
C GLY A 167 11.58 4.22 -0.94
N LEU A 168 12.57 5.03 -1.27
CA LEU A 168 13.97 4.58 -1.34
C LEU A 168 14.45 3.88 -0.05
N ARG A 169 14.03 4.39 1.11
CA ARG A 169 14.35 3.76 2.41
C ARG A 169 13.70 2.40 2.61
N SER A 170 12.62 2.13 1.88
CA SER A 170 11.92 0.83 1.98
C SER A 170 12.78 -0.33 1.48
N LEU A 171 13.79 -0.06 0.66
CA LEU A 171 14.76 -1.07 0.21
C LEU A 171 15.61 -1.63 1.37
N ILE A 172 15.89 -0.79 2.36
CA ILE A 172 16.75 -1.15 3.49
C ILE A 172 15.91 -1.61 4.69
N TYR A 173 14.86 -0.86 5.00
CA TYR A 173 14.07 -1.04 6.23
C TYR A 173 12.71 -1.72 6.00
N GLY A 174 12.38 -2.06 4.75
CA GLY A 174 11.07 -2.51 4.35
C GLY A 174 10.08 -1.37 4.12
N PRO A 175 8.84 -1.69 3.67
CA PRO A 175 7.82 -0.68 3.45
C PRO A 175 7.45 0.06 4.74
N ASN A 176 7.23 1.36 4.64
CA ASN A 176 6.71 2.13 5.75
C ASN A 176 5.23 1.80 5.94
N LEU A 177 4.90 1.24 7.08
CA LEU A 177 3.54 1.01 7.52
C LEU A 177 3.16 2.10 8.51
N GLY A 178 2.04 2.73 8.28
CA GLY A 178 1.50 3.74 9.18
C GLY A 178 0.01 3.52 9.40
N GLY A 179 -0.45 3.86 10.59
CA GLY A 179 -1.87 3.78 10.91
C GLY A 179 -2.19 4.64 12.12
N PHE A 180 -3.45 5.05 12.19
CA PHE A 180 -3.98 5.76 13.35
C PHE A 180 -5.46 5.49 13.50
N ASN A 181 -5.95 5.72 14.71
CA ASN A 181 -7.37 5.71 15.03
C ASN A 181 -7.77 7.08 15.58
N THR A 182 -8.93 7.57 15.16
CA THR A 182 -9.51 8.80 15.69
C THR A 182 -11.03 8.73 15.64
N THR A 183 -11.69 9.76 16.15
CA THR A 183 -13.15 9.88 16.13
C THR A 183 -13.59 11.21 15.54
N MET A 184 -14.80 11.22 14.99
CA MET A 184 -15.43 12.41 14.42
C MET A 184 -16.89 12.50 14.88
N PRO A 185 -17.37 13.63 15.38
CA PRO A 185 -18.79 13.82 15.69
C PRO A 185 -19.68 13.59 14.47
N LEU A 186 -20.89 13.02 14.64
CA LEU A 186 -21.82 12.71 13.55
C LEU A 186 -22.21 13.91 12.69
N ASN A 187 -22.21 15.10 13.27
CA ASN A 187 -22.58 16.35 12.60
C ASN A 187 -21.40 17.10 11.97
N LYS A 188 -20.23 16.47 11.90
CA LYS A 188 -19.01 17.03 11.30
C LYS A 188 -18.56 16.19 10.12
N THR A 189 -17.82 16.83 9.23
CA THR A 189 -17.13 16.19 8.10
C THR A 189 -15.61 16.34 8.22
N GLN A 190 -15.15 16.82 9.38
CA GLN A 190 -13.73 16.99 9.66
C GLN A 190 -13.36 16.27 10.95
N ALA A 191 -12.27 15.53 10.89
CA ALA A 191 -11.65 14.87 12.02
C ALA A 191 -10.19 15.28 12.12
N GLN A 192 -9.60 15.11 13.29
CA GLN A 192 -8.21 15.40 13.52
C GLN A 192 -7.58 14.26 14.31
N TYR A 193 -6.41 13.83 13.86
CA TYR A 193 -5.52 12.97 14.62
C TYR A 193 -4.32 13.79 15.09
N ARG A 194 -3.92 13.60 16.34
CA ARG A 194 -2.71 14.19 16.92
C ARG A 194 -1.94 13.15 17.73
N SER A 195 -0.65 13.12 17.53
CA SER A 195 0.35 12.48 18.39
C SER A 195 1.44 13.51 18.72
N GLU A 196 2.46 13.12 19.48
CA GLU A 196 3.56 14.01 19.87
C GLU A 196 4.22 14.69 18.67
N ASP A 197 4.43 13.92 17.57
CA ASP A 197 5.17 14.38 16.39
C ASP A 197 4.33 14.51 15.11
N CYS A 198 3.02 14.25 15.19
CA CYS A 198 2.19 14.18 13.99
C CYS A 198 0.81 14.81 14.21
N LYS A 199 0.42 15.64 13.24
CA LYS A 199 -0.94 16.17 13.14
C LYS A 199 -1.49 15.83 11.76
N ILE A 200 -2.65 15.18 11.70
CA ILE A 200 -3.37 14.87 10.49
C ILE A 200 -4.76 15.47 10.55
N ASP A 201 -5.07 16.31 9.58
CA ASP A 201 -6.41 16.87 9.40
C ASP A 201 -7.10 16.06 8.29
N ILE A 202 -8.28 15.52 8.61
CA ILE A 202 -9.09 14.68 7.70
C ILE A 202 -10.32 15.47 7.33
N SER A 203 -10.55 15.69 6.05
CA SER A 203 -11.78 16.28 5.53
C SER A 203 -12.50 15.26 4.65
N LEU A 204 -13.74 14.96 4.99
CA LEU A 204 -14.59 14.03 4.24
C LEU A 204 -15.58 14.85 3.42
N GLY A 205 -15.62 14.61 2.13
CA GLY A 205 -16.55 15.25 1.20
C GLY A 205 -17.20 14.20 0.29
N PHE A 206 -18.41 14.48 -0.17
CA PHE A 206 -19.03 13.71 -1.24
C PHE A 206 -18.66 14.36 -2.58
N ASP A 207 -18.02 13.60 -3.46
CA ASP A 207 -17.94 13.99 -4.86
C ASP A 207 -19.19 13.49 -5.57
N ALA A 208 -20.10 14.41 -5.89
CA ALA A 208 -21.35 14.11 -6.58
C ALA A 208 -21.15 13.51 -7.99
N LYS A 209 -19.92 13.47 -8.50
CA LYS A 209 -19.60 12.87 -9.81
C LYS A 209 -19.22 11.39 -9.72
N LEU A 210 -19.00 10.85 -8.52
CA LEU A 210 -18.63 9.45 -8.29
C LEU A 210 -19.74 8.66 -7.58
N GLY A 211 -20.90 9.24 -7.41
CA GLY A 211 -22.10 8.60 -6.88
C GLY A 211 -22.84 7.77 -7.89
#